data_f2e678fc65c12f58b2bd37c9e8fe1de7
#
_entry.id   f2e678fc65c12f58b2bd37c9e8fe1de7
#
_cell.length_a   1.000
_cell.length_b   1.000
_cell.length_c   1.000
_cell.angle_alpha   90.00
_cell.angle_beta   90.00
_cell.angle_gamma   90.00
#
_symmetry.space_group_name_H-M   'P 1'
#
loop_
_entity.id
_entity.type
_entity.pdbx_description
1 polymer ?
#
loop_
_entity_poly.entity_id
_entity_poly.type
_entity_poly.pdbx_seq_one_letter_code
_entity_poly.pdbx_strand_id
1 'polypeptide(L)'
;MIKILVDNIAYKKFFAQHGFSALVEVNNKRILFDAGQNPKTLRENLKLFNEKEGFDYIVLSHGHYDHCDGLKYVIENDLINGKVVAHKDAFLDKYSGNRYIGIDKELKDYLLKKADLEIIEKPYKIDKDIIVSGYIKREHEYEMEEFQCIRNGKKVKDNINDDMFLIAKGILITGCSHSGIINVIEYGKKLSTIRGVLGGFHLIDISDNYLNKVVNYFKSQNFWFMPMHCTGFKALTKLSQLNNFVYGHVGKVIEI
;
A
#
# COMPACT_ATOMS: atom_id res chain seq x y z
N MET A 1 -6.84 6.86 -13.95
CA MET A 1 -5.97 5.73 -14.35
C MET A 1 -5.08 5.32 -13.19
N ILE A 2 -4.81 4.01 -13.03
CA ILE A 2 -3.85 3.49 -12.04
C ILE A 2 -2.77 2.69 -12.78
N LYS A 3 -1.49 2.97 -12.52
CA LYS A 3 -0.33 2.25 -13.07
C LYS A 3 0.40 1.54 -11.94
N ILE A 4 0.61 0.24 -12.04
CA ILE A 4 1.37 -0.54 -11.04
C ILE A 4 2.86 -0.37 -11.32
N LEU A 5 3.55 0.33 -10.43
CA LEU A 5 4.96 0.69 -10.56
C LEU A 5 5.91 -0.33 -9.90
N VAL A 6 5.50 -0.90 -8.76
CA VAL A 6 6.30 -1.89 -8.02
C VAL A 6 5.39 -3.01 -7.51
N ASP A 7 5.81 -4.24 -7.70
CA ASP A 7 5.24 -5.48 -7.19
C ASP A 7 6.27 -6.61 -7.25
N ASN A 8 6.02 -7.70 -6.54
CA ASN A 8 6.87 -8.91 -6.56
C ASN A 8 6.87 -9.62 -7.92
N ILE A 9 5.89 -9.31 -8.78
CA ILE A 9 5.72 -9.91 -10.12
C ILE A 9 5.73 -8.80 -11.17
N ALA A 10 6.53 -8.95 -12.22
CA ALA A 10 6.56 -8.03 -13.36
C ALA A 10 6.24 -8.75 -14.66
N TYR A 11 5.73 -7.98 -15.64
CA TYR A 11 5.45 -8.48 -16.97
C TYR A 11 6.23 -7.73 -18.05
N LYS A 12 6.69 -8.46 -19.10
CA LYS A 12 7.46 -7.92 -20.22
C LYS A 12 8.75 -7.23 -19.76
N LYS A 13 8.91 -5.95 -20.11
CA LYS A 13 10.11 -5.14 -19.89
C LYS A 13 10.24 -4.54 -18.48
N PHE A 14 9.21 -4.65 -17.66
CA PHE A 14 9.19 -4.07 -16.32
C PHE A 14 10.01 -4.88 -15.32
N PHE A 15 10.43 -4.23 -14.23
CA PHE A 15 11.24 -4.83 -13.19
C PHE A 15 10.40 -5.12 -11.94
N ALA A 16 10.48 -6.36 -11.45
CA ALA A 16 9.89 -6.76 -10.18
C ALA A 16 10.84 -6.49 -9.01
N GLN A 17 10.28 -6.25 -7.84
CA GLN A 17 11.00 -6.27 -6.58
C GLN A 17 10.03 -6.53 -5.43
N HIS A 18 10.55 -6.91 -4.27
CA HIS A 18 9.74 -6.96 -3.05
C HIS A 18 9.28 -5.56 -2.67
N GLY A 19 7.97 -5.37 -2.49
CA GLY A 19 7.34 -4.10 -2.18
C GLY A 19 6.15 -3.78 -3.08
N PHE A 20 5.53 -2.64 -2.82
CA PHE A 20 4.40 -2.16 -3.60
C PHE A 20 4.54 -0.67 -3.94
N SER A 21 4.06 -0.28 -5.11
CA SER A 21 3.86 1.12 -5.51
C SER A 21 2.88 1.23 -6.67
N ALA A 22 2.03 2.23 -6.62
CA ALA A 22 1.10 2.58 -7.69
C ALA A 22 1.07 4.08 -7.96
N LEU A 23 1.06 4.48 -9.23
CA LEU A 23 0.72 5.84 -9.64
C LEU A 23 -0.78 5.92 -9.90
N VAL A 24 -1.46 6.84 -9.24
CA VAL A 24 -2.89 7.09 -9.39
C VAL A 24 -3.10 8.47 -9.98
N GLU A 25 -3.73 8.53 -11.15
CA GLU A 25 -4.05 9.76 -11.87
C GLU A 25 -5.57 9.92 -11.96
N VAL A 26 -6.09 10.87 -11.20
CA VAL A 26 -7.54 11.15 -11.08
C VAL A 26 -7.77 12.64 -10.89
N ASN A 27 -8.73 13.23 -11.60
CA ASN A 27 -9.15 14.63 -11.47
C ASN A 27 -7.97 15.61 -11.53
N ASN A 28 -7.02 15.41 -12.47
CA ASN A 28 -5.79 16.19 -12.62
C ASN A 28 -4.87 16.16 -11.39
N LYS A 29 -5.00 15.12 -10.55
CA LYS A 29 -4.08 14.85 -9.43
C LYS A 29 -3.23 13.63 -9.76
N ARG A 30 -1.94 13.76 -9.48
CA ARG A 30 -0.94 12.69 -9.58
C ARG A 30 -0.53 12.27 -8.18
N ILE A 31 -0.87 11.03 -7.82
CA ILE A 31 -0.64 10.50 -6.47
C ILE A 31 0.28 9.29 -6.57
N LEU A 32 1.41 9.33 -5.91
CA LEU A 32 2.23 8.15 -5.68
C LEU A 32 1.75 7.47 -4.38
N PHE A 33 1.15 6.30 -4.51
CA PHE A 33 0.78 5.46 -3.38
C PHE A 33 1.88 4.43 -3.16
N ASP A 34 2.61 4.55 -2.06
CA ASP A 34 3.85 3.85 -1.74
C ASP A 34 4.94 4.02 -2.83
N ALA A 35 6.16 3.56 -2.56
CA ALA A 35 7.31 3.76 -3.45
C ALA A 35 8.14 2.48 -3.68
N GLY A 36 7.77 1.37 -3.04
CA GLY A 36 8.57 0.15 -3.05
C GLY A 36 9.84 0.26 -2.21
N GLN A 37 10.68 -0.77 -2.28
CA GLN A 37 11.90 -0.89 -1.50
C GLN A 37 13.09 -0.16 -2.15
N ASN A 38 13.26 -0.30 -3.46
CA ASN A 38 14.50 0.09 -4.14
C ASN A 38 14.26 1.27 -5.09
N PRO A 39 14.92 2.42 -4.86
CA PRO A 39 14.75 3.62 -5.68
C PRO A 39 15.11 3.39 -7.15
N LYS A 40 16.08 2.50 -7.47
CA LYS A 40 16.45 2.19 -8.84
C LYS A 40 15.32 1.47 -9.60
N THR A 41 14.64 0.52 -8.96
CA THR A 41 13.52 -0.19 -9.61
C THR A 41 12.35 0.75 -9.87
N LEU A 42 11.98 1.58 -8.89
CA LEU A 42 10.94 2.59 -9.09
C LEU A 42 11.28 3.53 -10.27
N ARG A 43 12.53 4.04 -10.30
CA ARG A 43 13.04 4.88 -11.38
C ARG A 43 12.88 4.23 -12.76
N GLU A 44 13.37 2.99 -12.91
CA GLU A 44 13.34 2.32 -14.19
C GLU A 44 11.90 2.03 -14.65
N ASN A 45 11.01 1.65 -13.74
CA ASN A 45 9.60 1.41 -14.07
C ASN A 45 8.87 2.71 -14.43
N LEU A 46 9.12 3.84 -13.74
CA LEU A 46 8.61 5.15 -14.14
C LEU A 46 9.07 5.53 -15.55
N LYS A 47 10.35 5.33 -15.87
CA LYS A 47 10.88 5.57 -17.24
C LYS A 47 10.19 4.70 -18.28
N LEU A 48 9.93 3.42 -17.98
CA LEU A 48 9.27 2.49 -18.89
C LEU A 48 7.80 2.85 -19.14
N PHE A 49 7.15 3.53 -18.20
CA PHE A 49 5.84 4.15 -18.37
C PHE A 49 5.91 5.55 -19.03
N ASN A 50 7.13 6.07 -19.26
CA ASN A 50 7.38 7.44 -19.73
C ASN A 50 6.88 8.52 -18.74
N GLU A 51 6.90 8.22 -17.45
CA GLU A 51 6.52 9.14 -16.37
C GLU A 51 7.73 10.01 -15.99
N LYS A 52 7.58 11.31 -16.09
CA LYS A 52 8.66 12.30 -15.82
C LYS A 52 8.21 13.40 -14.88
N GLU A 53 6.91 13.56 -14.70
CA GLU A 53 6.33 14.61 -13.87
C GLU A 53 6.34 14.21 -12.40
N GLY A 54 6.43 15.19 -11.52
CA GLY A 54 6.33 15.01 -10.09
C GLY A 54 4.92 14.66 -9.61
N PHE A 55 4.77 14.47 -8.31
CA PHE A 55 3.55 14.02 -7.66
C PHE A 55 2.94 15.14 -6.81
N ASP A 56 1.64 15.40 -6.97
CA ASP A 56 0.89 16.34 -6.13
C ASP A 56 0.73 15.82 -4.70
N TYR A 57 0.66 14.48 -4.57
CA TYR A 57 0.60 13.79 -3.30
C TYR A 57 1.45 12.52 -3.32
N ILE A 58 2.08 12.23 -2.20
CA ILE A 58 2.64 10.93 -1.87
C ILE A 58 1.84 10.40 -0.69
N VAL A 59 1.30 9.20 -0.79
CA VAL A 59 0.55 8.56 0.29
C VAL A 59 1.32 7.32 0.73
N LEU A 60 1.75 7.28 1.99
CA LEU A 60 2.37 6.11 2.60
C LEU A 60 1.29 5.27 3.24
N SER A 61 1.13 4.02 2.79
CA SER A 61 0.20 3.08 3.39
C SER A 61 0.59 2.74 4.82
N HIS A 62 1.88 2.52 5.06
CA HIS A 62 2.48 2.27 6.37
C HIS A 62 4.00 2.42 6.31
N GLY A 63 4.66 2.37 7.46
CA GLY A 63 6.09 2.69 7.60
C GLY A 63 7.03 1.50 7.47
N HIS A 64 6.81 0.53 6.58
CA HIS A 64 7.78 -0.51 6.26
C HIS A 64 8.65 -0.08 5.07
N TYR A 65 9.94 -0.49 5.10
CA TYR A 65 10.96 -0.10 4.12
C TYR A 65 10.58 -0.44 2.67
N ASP A 66 9.89 -1.55 2.46
CA ASP A 66 9.48 -2.06 1.16
C ASP A 66 8.27 -1.32 0.55
N HIS A 67 7.74 -0.34 1.27
CA HIS A 67 6.73 0.62 0.82
C HIS A 67 7.28 2.05 0.72
N CYS A 68 8.37 2.36 1.44
CA CYS A 68 8.83 3.74 1.61
C CYS A 68 10.17 4.06 0.95
N ASP A 69 11.16 3.14 0.98
CA ASP A 69 12.56 3.46 0.69
C ASP A 69 12.82 3.84 -0.78
N GLY A 70 11.92 3.46 -1.69
CA GLY A 70 11.92 3.95 -3.07
C GLY A 70 11.77 5.48 -3.19
N LEU A 71 11.23 6.16 -2.16
CA LEU A 71 11.12 7.63 -2.13
C LEU A 71 12.46 8.35 -2.20
N LYS A 72 13.58 7.69 -1.91
CA LYS A 72 14.92 8.29 -2.12
C LYS A 72 15.08 8.80 -3.56
N TYR A 73 14.63 8.03 -4.55
CA TYR A 73 14.65 8.48 -5.95
C TYR A 73 13.76 9.72 -6.17
N VAL A 74 12.59 9.75 -5.58
CA VAL A 74 11.62 10.84 -5.73
C VAL A 74 12.16 12.14 -5.15
N ILE A 75 12.82 12.05 -3.99
CA ILE A 75 13.46 13.20 -3.32
C ILE A 75 14.69 13.69 -4.09
N GLU A 76 15.58 12.78 -4.50
CA GLU A 76 16.81 13.11 -5.22
C GLU A 76 16.56 13.79 -6.58
N ASN A 77 15.37 13.61 -7.16
CA ASN A 77 14.99 14.19 -8.45
C ASN A 77 13.93 15.30 -8.34
N ASP A 78 13.67 15.79 -7.11
CA ASP A 78 12.73 16.90 -6.85
C ASP A 78 11.33 16.65 -7.44
N LEU A 79 10.81 15.42 -7.27
CA LEU A 79 9.52 15.01 -7.81
C LEU A 79 8.36 15.15 -6.81
N ILE A 80 8.59 15.77 -5.64
CA ILE A 80 7.54 16.08 -4.67
C ILE A 80 7.01 17.47 -4.94
N ASN A 81 5.87 17.59 -5.61
CA ASN A 81 5.25 18.88 -5.93
C ASN A 81 4.26 19.37 -4.86
N GLY A 82 3.94 18.51 -3.89
CA GLY A 82 2.93 18.81 -2.87
C GLY A 82 3.14 18.00 -1.59
N LYS A 83 2.07 17.40 -1.04
CA LYS A 83 2.07 16.83 0.30
C LYS A 83 2.47 15.36 0.35
N VAL A 84 3.16 14.99 1.44
CA VAL A 84 3.34 13.60 1.88
C VAL A 84 2.32 13.28 2.96
N VAL A 85 1.38 12.38 2.69
CA VAL A 85 0.31 11.97 3.61
C VAL A 85 0.72 10.66 4.27
N ALA A 86 0.75 10.64 5.60
CA ALA A 86 1.14 9.47 6.37
C ALA A 86 0.44 9.42 7.74
N HIS A 87 0.39 8.24 8.36
CA HIS A 87 0.04 8.12 9.77
C HIS A 87 1.29 8.39 10.64
N LYS A 88 1.11 8.95 11.84
CA LYS A 88 2.26 9.25 12.74
C LYS A 88 3.10 8.02 13.08
N ASP A 89 2.48 6.85 13.24
CA ASP A 89 3.16 5.59 13.61
C ASP A 89 3.99 5.02 12.44
N ALA A 90 3.86 5.53 11.21
CA ALA A 90 4.73 5.16 10.09
C ALA A 90 6.21 5.51 10.35
N PHE A 91 6.46 6.54 11.16
CA PHE A 91 7.81 7.00 11.50
C PHE A 91 8.42 6.35 12.74
N LEU A 92 7.76 5.35 13.35
CA LEU A 92 8.36 4.55 14.42
C LEU A 92 9.49 3.66 13.89
N ASP A 93 10.48 3.37 14.71
CA ASP A 93 11.46 2.32 14.41
C ASP A 93 10.75 0.97 14.53
N LYS A 94 10.62 0.25 13.43
CA LYS A 94 9.86 -1.01 13.33
C LYS A 94 10.79 -2.20 13.13
N TYR A 95 10.40 -3.35 13.69
CA TYR A 95 11.20 -4.58 13.69
C TYR A 95 10.35 -5.83 13.47
N SER A 96 10.91 -6.80 12.72
CA SER A 96 10.50 -8.20 12.71
C SER A 96 11.62 -9.00 13.38
N GLY A 97 11.37 -9.46 14.61
CA GLY A 97 12.44 -10.00 15.47
C GLY A 97 13.54 -8.97 15.74
N ASN A 98 14.77 -9.27 15.27
CA ASN A 98 15.92 -8.37 15.38
C ASN A 98 16.19 -7.55 14.11
N ARG A 99 15.47 -7.83 13.02
CA ARG A 99 15.63 -7.12 11.76
C ARG A 99 14.87 -5.80 11.81
N TYR A 100 15.56 -4.70 11.51
CA TYR A 100 14.91 -3.40 11.26
C TYR A 100 14.12 -3.46 9.96
N ILE A 101 12.85 -3.08 10.00
CA ILE A 101 11.94 -3.08 8.86
C ILE A 101 11.25 -1.73 8.66
N GLY A 102 11.60 -0.71 9.45
CA GLY A 102 11.07 0.65 9.30
C GLY A 102 11.64 1.39 8.09
N ILE A 103 11.18 2.62 7.91
CA ILE A 103 11.69 3.55 6.89
C ILE A 103 13.20 3.78 7.14
N ASP A 104 13.99 3.82 6.06
CA ASP A 104 15.40 4.22 6.14
C ASP A 104 15.57 5.50 6.97
N LYS A 105 16.58 5.53 7.84
CA LYS A 105 16.73 6.60 8.84
C LYS A 105 16.95 7.97 8.22
N GLU A 106 17.75 8.07 7.17
CA GLU A 106 18.01 9.33 6.47
C GLU A 106 16.77 9.83 5.74
N LEU A 107 16.07 8.91 5.08
CA LEU A 107 14.78 9.20 4.44
C LEU A 107 13.74 9.66 5.47
N LYS A 108 13.62 8.96 6.59
CA LYS A 108 12.72 9.35 7.69
C LYS A 108 13.01 10.75 8.21
N ASP A 109 14.28 11.05 8.45
CA ASP A 109 14.73 12.37 8.89
C ASP A 109 14.40 13.48 7.88
N TYR A 110 14.57 13.21 6.60
CA TYR A 110 14.20 14.13 5.53
C TYR A 110 12.69 14.40 5.54
N LEU A 111 11.86 13.34 5.56
CA LEU A 111 10.41 13.46 5.56
C LEU A 111 9.90 14.27 6.76
N LEU A 112 10.43 14.01 7.96
CA LEU A 112 10.02 14.71 9.17
C LEU A 112 10.47 16.19 9.25
N LYS A 113 11.58 16.57 8.58
CA LYS A 113 12.18 17.89 8.72
C LYS A 113 11.95 18.81 7.53
N LYS A 114 11.73 18.25 6.32
CA LYS A 114 11.76 19.02 5.07
C LYS A 114 10.53 18.83 4.18
N ALA A 115 9.81 17.71 4.28
CA ALA A 115 8.62 17.50 3.47
C ALA A 115 7.41 18.29 4.03
N ASP A 116 6.49 18.69 3.13
CA ASP A 116 5.14 19.16 3.54
C ASP A 116 4.32 17.93 3.96
N LEU A 117 4.46 17.58 5.25
CA LEU A 117 3.95 16.36 5.84
C LEU A 117 2.56 16.56 6.42
N GLU A 118 1.57 15.84 5.90
CA GLU A 118 0.20 15.77 6.41
C GLU A 118 0.01 14.50 7.24
N ILE A 119 -0.01 14.63 8.56
CA ILE A 119 -0.22 13.50 9.48
C ILE A 119 -1.70 13.29 9.71
N ILE A 120 -2.20 12.10 9.37
CA ILE A 120 -3.62 11.76 9.49
C ILE A 120 -3.86 10.53 10.37
N GLU A 121 -4.96 10.54 11.12
CA GLU A 121 -5.50 9.39 11.87
C GLU A 121 -6.97 9.12 11.49
N LYS A 122 -7.61 10.04 10.81
CA LYS A 122 -9.00 9.97 10.34
C LYS A 122 -9.04 10.03 8.82
N PRO A 123 -10.15 9.65 8.18
CA PRO A 123 -10.30 9.79 6.74
C PRO A 123 -9.96 11.19 6.24
N TYR A 124 -9.05 11.27 5.30
CA TYR A 124 -8.56 12.50 4.67
C TYR A 124 -8.98 12.54 3.21
N LYS A 125 -9.71 13.58 2.83
CA LYS A 125 -10.15 13.78 1.44
C LYS A 125 -9.14 14.64 0.69
N ILE A 126 -8.44 14.03 -0.26
CA ILE A 126 -7.61 14.76 -1.23
C ILE A 126 -8.51 15.48 -2.24
N ASP A 127 -9.59 14.82 -2.67
CA ASP A 127 -10.61 15.33 -3.59
C ASP A 127 -11.95 14.61 -3.30
N LYS A 128 -13.03 15.01 -3.99
CA LYS A 128 -14.35 14.36 -3.89
C LYS A 128 -14.34 12.86 -4.15
N ASP A 129 -13.48 12.40 -5.07
CA ASP A 129 -13.34 11.01 -5.50
C ASP A 129 -12.10 10.32 -4.93
N ILE A 130 -11.32 11.00 -4.05
CA ILE A 130 -10.03 10.51 -3.56
C ILE A 130 -9.98 10.64 -2.04
N ILE A 131 -9.92 9.50 -1.34
CA ILE A 131 -9.96 9.43 0.12
C ILE A 131 -8.81 8.53 0.61
N VAL A 132 -8.02 9.01 1.58
CA VAL A 132 -7.08 8.20 2.38
C VAL A 132 -7.78 7.80 3.67
N SER A 133 -7.70 6.53 4.05
CA SER A 133 -8.53 5.98 5.14
C SER A 133 -8.24 6.54 6.53
N GLY A 134 -6.99 6.94 6.82
CA GLY A 134 -6.54 7.06 8.20
C GLY A 134 -6.52 5.69 8.90
N TYR A 135 -6.58 5.69 10.22
CA TYR A 135 -6.60 4.47 11.04
C TYR A 135 -7.78 3.55 10.70
N ILE A 136 -7.50 2.27 10.46
CA ILE A 136 -8.50 1.24 10.13
C ILE A 136 -8.97 0.54 11.40
N LYS A 137 -10.26 0.66 11.72
CA LYS A 137 -10.88 -0.06 12.83
C LYS A 137 -11.01 -1.55 12.49
N ARG A 138 -10.49 -2.41 13.36
CA ARG A 138 -10.49 -3.88 13.18
C ARG A 138 -11.71 -4.47 13.87
N GLU A 139 -12.75 -4.80 13.12
CA GLU A 139 -14.03 -5.32 13.60
C GLU A 139 -14.22 -6.82 13.26
N HIS A 140 -13.37 -7.34 12.35
CA HIS A 140 -13.35 -8.74 11.95
C HIS A 140 -12.06 -9.41 12.43
N GLU A 141 -12.15 -10.69 12.71
CA GLU A 141 -11.00 -11.53 12.99
C GLU A 141 -10.00 -11.50 11.83
N TYR A 142 -8.72 -11.43 12.14
CA TYR A 142 -7.62 -11.44 11.20
C TYR A 142 -6.39 -12.11 11.83
N GLU A 143 -5.52 -12.60 10.97
CA GLU A 143 -4.21 -13.11 11.35
C GLU A 143 -3.13 -12.15 10.85
N MET A 144 -2.12 -11.92 11.65
CA MET A 144 -0.99 -11.05 11.33
C MET A 144 0.27 -11.57 12.02
N GLU A 145 1.39 -11.45 11.33
CA GLU A 145 2.73 -11.66 11.88
C GLU A 145 3.00 -10.73 13.08
N GLU A 146 3.84 -11.17 14.02
CA GLU A 146 4.21 -10.35 15.16
C GLU A 146 5.33 -9.37 14.81
N PHE A 147 5.01 -8.10 14.82
CA PHE A 147 5.93 -6.99 14.66
C PHE A 147 6.18 -6.26 15.98
N GLN A 148 7.27 -5.52 16.04
CA GLN A 148 7.65 -4.70 17.17
C GLN A 148 8.03 -3.30 16.72
N CYS A 149 7.85 -2.30 17.60
CA CYS A 149 8.31 -0.93 17.34
C CYS A 149 8.94 -0.33 18.60
N ILE A 150 9.73 0.72 18.42
CA ILE A 150 10.21 1.54 19.55
C ILE A 150 9.21 2.64 19.82
N ARG A 151 8.62 2.60 21.02
CA ARG A 151 7.70 3.63 21.51
C ARG A 151 8.15 4.11 22.90
N ASN A 152 8.40 5.41 23.02
CA ASN A 152 8.96 6.01 24.25
C ASN A 152 10.27 5.33 24.72
N GLY A 153 11.16 5.01 23.77
CA GLY A 153 12.44 4.37 24.05
C GLY A 153 12.39 2.88 24.42
N LYS A 154 11.20 2.25 24.37
CA LYS A 154 11.02 0.83 24.68
C LYS A 154 10.55 0.06 23.47
N LYS A 155 11.05 -1.16 23.31
CA LYS A 155 10.60 -2.10 22.27
C LYS A 155 9.29 -2.75 22.74
N VAL A 156 8.21 -2.54 21.99
CA VAL A 156 6.87 -3.02 22.30
C VAL A 156 6.26 -3.68 21.06
N LYS A 157 5.17 -4.43 21.24
CA LYS A 157 4.39 -4.97 20.11
C LYS A 157 3.89 -3.82 19.23
N ASP A 158 4.10 -3.96 17.91
CA ASP A 158 3.54 -3.05 16.92
C ASP A 158 2.25 -3.64 16.36
N ASN A 159 1.15 -2.94 16.56
CA ASN A 159 -0.14 -3.32 15.97
C ASN A 159 -0.31 -2.80 14.55
N ILE A 160 0.70 -2.13 13.97
CA ILE A 160 0.66 -1.49 12.66
C ILE A 160 -0.59 -0.61 12.53
N ASN A 161 -0.74 0.36 13.44
CA ASN A 161 -1.88 1.30 13.43
C ASN A 161 -1.80 2.30 12.26
N ASP A 162 -0.65 2.37 11.63
CA ASP A 162 -0.37 3.16 10.44
C ASP A 162 -0.85 2.49 9.14
N ASP A 163 -1.38 1.27 9.18
CA ASP A 163 -1.94 0.61 8.00
C ASP A 163 -3.13 1.40 7.43
N MET A 164 -2.94 1.98 6.23
CA MET A 164 -3.92 2.82 5.55
C MET A 164 -4.12 2.35 4.10
N PHE A 165 -5.24 2.74 3.51
CA PHE A 165 -5.53 2.57 2.09
C PHE A 165 -5.94 3.89 1.44
N LEU A 166 -5.88 3.91 0.11
CA LEU A 166 -6.40 4.97 -0.74
C LEU A 166 -7.63 4.47 -1.48
N ILE A 167 -8.70 5.26 -1.56
CA ILE A 167 -9.80 5.03 -2.51
C ILE A 167 -9.72 6.10 -3.58
N ALA A 168 -9.74 5.68 -4.86
CA ALA A 168 -9.81 6.56 -6.01
C ALA A 168 -10.93 6.10 -6.94
N LYS A 169 -12.00 6.90 -7.11
CA LYS A 169 -13.19 6.55 -7.90
C LYS A 169 -13.73 5.15 -7.62
N GLY A 170 -13.82 4.78 -6.34
CA GLY A 170 -14.33 3.47 -5.91
C GLY A 170 -13.34 2.30 -6.06
N ILE A 171 -12.10 2.54 -6.46
CA ILE A 171 -11.04 1.54 -6.42
C ILE A 171 -10.25 1.73 -5.13
N LEU A 172 -10.24 0.70 -4.28
CA LEU A 172 -9.50 0.65 -3.04
C LEU A 172 -8.09 0.10 -3.32
N ILE A 173 -7.06 0.85 -2.94
CA ILE A 173 -5.65 0.52 -3.11
C ILE A 173 -5.03 0.38 -1.74
N THR A 174 -4.51 -0.79 -1.41
CA THR A 174 -3.87 -1.07 -0.11
C THR A 174 -2.40 -1.44 -0.29
N GLY A 175 -1.56 -1.12 0.72
CA GLY A 175 -0.16 -1.54 0.73
C GLY A 175 -0.03 -3.01 1.08
N CYS A 176 -0.24 -3.35 2.38
CA CYS A 176 -0.16 -4.72 2.88
C CYS A 176 -1.44 -5.25 3.50
N SER A 177 -2.37 -4.41 3.93
CA SER A 177 -3.57 -4.83 4.68
C SER A 177 -3.24 -5.50 6.02
N HIS A 178 -2.30 -4.97 6.79
CA HIS A 178 -1.95 -5.48 8.12
C HIS A 178 -3.12 -5.46 9.12
N SER A 179 -4.13 -4.65 8.83
CA SER A 179 -5.40 -4.66 9.59
C SER A 179 -6.31 -5.85 9.27
N GLY A 180 -5.88 -6.72 8.34
CA GLY A 180 -6.67 -7.79 7.76
C GLY A 180 -7.51 -7.30 6.58
N ILE A 181 -7.38 -7.95 5.42
CA ILE A 181 -8.01 -7.48 4.16
C ILE A 181 -9.53 -7.31 4.27
N ILE A 182 -10.22 -8.15 5.06
CA ILE A 182 -11.66 -8.01 5.29
C ILE A 182 -11.97 -6.71 6.04
N ASN A 183 -11.20 -6.36 7.10
CA ASN A 183 -11.36 -5.10 7.82
C ASN A 183 -11.10 -3.89 6.92
N VAL A 184 -10.06 -3.97 6.06
CA VAL A 184 -9.71 -2.93 5.08
C VAL A 184 -10.91 -2.66 4.16
N ILE A 185 -11.49 -3.71 3.57
CA ILE A 185 -12.61 -3.59 2.62
C ILE A 185 -13.88 -3.11 3.33
N GLU A 186 -14.23 -3.69 4.48
CA GLU A 186 -15.44 -3.30 5.21
C GLU A 186 -15.36 -1.86 5.71
N TYR A 187 -14.16 -1.39 6.11
CA TYR A 187 -13.97 0.02 6.43
C TYR A 187 -14.06 0.90 5.17
N GLY A 188 -13.49 0.45 4.04
CA GLY A 188 -13.60 1.15 2.75
C GLY A 188 -15.04 1.34 2.30
N LYS A 189 -15.90 0.32 2.48
CA LYS A 189 -17.34 0.39 2.17
C LYS A 189 -18.10 1.45 3.00
N LYS A 190 -17.62 1.77 4.21
CA LYS A 190 -18.18 2.85 5.02
C LYS A 190 -17.81 4.24 4.48
N LEU A 191 -16.74 4.35 3.69
CA LEU A 191 -16.23 5.60 3.14
C LEU A 191 -16.68 5.87 1.71
N SER A 192 -16.86 4.81 0.90
CA SER A 192 -17.24 4.92 -0.51
C SER A 192 -17.84 3.60 -1.04
N THR A 193 -18.53 3.68 -2.18
CA THR A 193 -18.89 2.46 -2.94
C THR A 193 -17.62 1.84 -3.54
N ILE A 194 -17.34 0.56 -3.23
CA ILE A 194 -16.18 -0.16 -3.73
C ILE A 194 -16.55 -0.92 -5.00
N ARG A 195 -15.80 -0.67 -6.09
CA ARG A 195 -15.91 -1.32 -7.39
C ARG A 195 -14.76 -2.25 -7.71
N GLY A 196 -13.63 -2.07 -7.02
CA GLY A 196 -12.44 -2.88 -7.17
C GLY A 196 -11.50 -2.72 -5.97
N VAL A 197 -10.68 -3.75 -5.72
CA VAL A 197 -9.68 -3.76 -4.64
C VAL A 197 -8.37 -4.27 -5.20
N LEU A 198 -7.26 -3.57 -4.95
CA LEU A 198 -5.93 -3.98 -5.40
C LEU A 198 -4.85 -3.70 -4.35
N GLY A 199 -3.76 -4.46 -4.43
CA GLY A 199 -2.58 -4.32 -3.57
C GLY A 199 -2.27 -5.57 -2.76
N GLY A 200 -1.48 -5.45 -1.71
CA GLY A 200 -1.08 -6.54 -0.83
C GLY A 200 -2.20 -6.93 0.15
N PHE A 201 -2.47 -8.23 0.28
CA PHE A 201 -3.52 -8.75 1.16
C PHE A 201 -2.98 -9.42 2.41
N HIS A 202 -1.65 -9.45 2.58
CA HIS A 202 -0.92 -10.03 3.71
C HIS A 202 -1.40 -11.43 4.11
N LEU A 203 -1.39 -12.36 3.13
CA LEU A 203 -1.87 -13.73 3.30
C LEU A 203 -0.73 -14.76 3.25
N ILE A 204 0.53 -14.33 3.37
CA ILE A 204 1.68 -15.20 3.55
C ILE A 204 1.61 -15.80 4.96
N ASP A 205 1.86 -17.10 5.09
CA ASP A 205 1.98 -17.85 6.35
C ASP A 205 0.76 -17.81 7.28
N ILE A 206 -0.42 -17.48 6.75
CA ILE A 206 -1.68 -17.56 7.49
C ILE A 206 -2.23 -19.00 7.54
N SER A 207 -3.11 -19.28 8.50
CA SER A 207 -3.79 -20.55 8.64
C SER A 207 -4.72 -20.83 7.44
N ASP A 208 -4.95 -22.12 7.15
CA ASP A 208 -5.92 -22.51 6.13
C ASP A 208 -7.34 -22.08 6.47
N ASN A 209 -7.69 -22.01 7.74
CA ASN A 209 -8.99 -21.56 8.21
C ASN A 209 -9.23 -20.10 7.84
N TYR A 210 -8.26 -19.24 8.16
CA TYR A 210 -8.36 -17.82 7.81
C TYR A 210 -8.33 -17.60 6.29
N LEU A 211 -7.46 -18.31 5.56
CA LEU A 211 -7.44 -18.23 4.10
C LEU A 211 -8.79 -18.62 3.49
N ASN A 212 -9.42 -19.71 3.94
CA ASN A 212 -10.74 -20.12 3.47
C ASN A 212 -11.83 -19.06 3.78
N LYS A 213 -11.75 -18.41 4.95
CA LYS A 213 -12.63 -17.29 5.30
C LYS A 213 -12.47 -16.12 4.32
N VAL A 214 -11.22 -15.75 3.98
CA VAL A 214 -10.93 -14.70 3.00
C VAL A 214 -11.45 -15.08 1.60
N VAL A 215 -11.21 -16.30 1.14
CA VAL A 215 -11.71 -16.81 -0.16
C VAL A 215 -13.23 -16.74 -0.22
N ASN A 216 -13.93 -17.22 0.82
CA ASN A 216 -15.40 -17.18 0.89
C ASN A 216 -15.92 -15.74 0.92
N TYR A 217 -15.22 -14.83 1.61
CA TYR A 217 -15.54 -13.40 1.60
C TYR A 217 -15.47 -12.84 0.18
N PHE A 218 -14.36 -13.04 -0.56
CA PHE A 218 -14.24 -12.53 -1.92
C PHE A 218 -15.22 -13.17 -2.90
N LYS A 219 -15.54 -14.46 -2.72
CA LYS A 219 -16.57 -15.16 -3.52
C LYS A 219 -17.95 -14.51 -3.42
N SER A 220 -18.27 -13.89 -2.30
CA SER A 220 -19.55 -13.21 -2.05
C SER A 220 -19.60 -11.76 -2.53
N GLN A 221 -18.49 -11.21 -3.05
CA GLN A 221 -18.41 -9.81 -3.45
C GLN A 221 -18.72 -9.62 -4.94
N ASN A 222 -19.32 -8.46 -5.26
CA ASN A 222 -19.64 -8.07 -6.65
C ASN A 222 -18.57 -7.16 -7.29
N PHE A 223 -17.49 -6.83 -6.60
CA PHE A 223 -16.38 -6.06 -7.13
C PHE A 223 -15.23 -7.00 -7.58
N TRP A 224 -14.39 -6.53 -8.52
CA TRP A 224 -13.17 -7.24 -8.88
C TRP A 224 -12.07 -7.02 -7.84
N PHE A 225 -11.13 -7.96 -7.75
CA PHE A 225 -9.98 -7.81 -6.86
C PHE A 225 -8.69 -8.31 -7.50
N MET A 226 -7.59 -7.64 -7.19
CA MET A 226 -6.27 -7.88 -7.74
C MET A 226 -5.24 -7.99 -6.59
N PRO A 227 -5.08 -9.19 -6.02
CA PRO A 227 -4.14 -9.44 -4.92
C PRO A 227 -2.70 -9.45 -5.44
N MET A 228 -1.82 -8.75 -4.75
CA MET A 228 -0.44 -8.49 -5.16
C MET A 228 0.53 -8.62 -3.97
N HIS A 229 1.80 -8.36 -4.19
CA HIS A 229 2.86 -8.16 -3.21
C HIS A 229 2.90 -9.26 -2.11
N CYS A 230 2.48 -8.94 -0.89
CA CYS A 230 2.51 -9.83 0.28
C CYS A 230 1.32 -10.80 0.37
N THR A 231 0.55 -11.00 -0.72
CA THR A 231 -0.55 -11.97 -0.72
C THR A 231 -0.06 -13.42 -0.64
N GLY A 232 1.11 -13.73 -1.22
CA GLY A 232 1.70 -15.06 -1.19
C GLY A 232 1.09 -16.06 -2.20
N PHE A 233 1.92 -17.01 -2.65
CA PHE A 233 1.56 -17.94 -3.73
C PHE A 233 0.37 -18.83 -3.40
N LYS A 234 0.31 -19.39 -2.17
CA LYS A 234 -0.78 -20.26 -1.71
C LYS A 234 -2.14 -19.55 -1.78
N ALA A 235 -2.19 -18.30 -1.32
CA ALA A 235 -3.40 -17.49 -1.35
C ALA A 235 -3.77 -17.10 -2.78
N LEU A 236 -2.80 -16.67 -3.60
CA LEU A 236 -3.00 -16.34 -5.01
C LEU A 236 -3.61 -17.53 -5.78
N THR A 237 -3.11 -18.75 -5.55
CA THR A 237 -3.63 -19.96 -6.21
C THR A 237 -5.10 -20.21 -5.88
N LYS A 238 -5.52 -20.05 -4.61
CA LYS A 238 -6.93 -20.21 -4.23
C LYS A 238 -7.80 -19.07 -4.75
N LEU A 239 -7.35 -17.83 -4.62
CA LEU A 239 -8.09 -16.64 -5.03
C LEU A 239 -8.25 -16.54 -6.55
N SER A 240 -7.27 -17.03 -7.33
CA SER A 240 -7.32 -17.01 -8.81
C SER A 240 -8.42 -17.89 -9.41
N GLN A 241 -9.03 -18.77 -8.63
CA GLN A 241 -10.18 -19.58 -9.06
C GLN A 241 -11.52 -18.85 -9.03
N LEU A 242 -11.55 -17.63 -8.47
CA LEU A 242 -12.75 -16.82 -8.38
C LEU A 242 -12.96 -15.98 -9.65
N ASN A 243 -14.22 -15.87 -10.12
CA ASN A 243 -14.55 -15.18 -11.37
C ASN A 243 -14.23 -13.68 -11.39
N ASN A 244 -14.18 -13.06 -10.21
CA ASN A 244 -13.89 -11.63 -10.03
C ASN A 244 -12.40 -11.35 -9.73
N PHE A 245 -11.53 -12.36 -9.84
CA PHE A 245 -10.07 -12.22 -9.73
C PHE A 245 -9.47 -11.55 -10.96
N VAL A 246 -8.53 -10.64 -10.73
CA VAL A 246 -7.69 -10.01 -11.75
C VAL A 246 -6.21 -10.29 -11.43
N TYR A 247 -5.45 -10.75 -12.42
CA TYR A 247 -4.03 -10.97 -12.24
C TYR A 247 -3.25 -9.65 -12.18
N GLY A 248 -2.52 -9.43 -11.08
CA GLY A 248 -1.71 -8.24 -10.81
C GLY A 248 -0.25 -8.44 -11.17
N HIS A 249 0.41 -7.38 -11.67
CA HIS A 249 1.84 -7.35 -11.96
C HIS A 249 2.30 -5.92 -12.24
N VAL A 250 3.59 -5.64 -12.14
CA VAL A 250 4.17 -4.37 -12.62
C VAL A 250 3.93 -4.23 -14.12
N GLY A 251 3.60 -3.03 -14.56
CA GLY A 251 3.24 -2.76 -15.94
C GLY A 251 1.74 -2.83 -16.22
N LYS A 252 0.92 -3.25 -15.25
CA LYS A 252 -0.55 -3.22 -15.37
C LYS A 252 -1.05 -1.78 -15.32
N VAL A 253 -2.01 -1.47 -16.19
CA VAL A 253 -2.75 -0.20 -16.20
C VAL A 253 -4.23 -0.52 -15.99
N ILE A 254 -4.88 0.22 -15.10
CA ILE A 254 -6.31 0.10 -14.78
C ILE A 254 -6.98 1.44 -15.08
N GLU A 255 -7.92 1.45 -15.99
CA GLU A 255 -8.77 2.62 -16.27
C GLU A 255 -9.85 2.75 -15.18
N ILE A 256 -10.06 4.00 -14.66
CA ILE A 256 -10.99 4.28 -13.55
C ILE A 256 -11.81 5.56 -13.77
#